data_f25795f41b932e0dda392c37fb5ca5ae
#
_entry.id   f25795f41b932e0dda392c37fb5ca5ae
#
_cell.length_a   1.000
_cell.length_b   1.000
_cell.length_c   1.000
_cell.angle_alpha   90.00
_cell.angle_beta   90.00
_cell.angle_gamma   90.00
#
_symmetry.space_group_name_H-M   'P 1'
#
loop_
_entity.id
_entity.type
_entity.pdbx_description
1 polymer ?
#
loop_
_entity_poly.entity_id
_entity_poly.type
_entity_poly.pdbx_seq_one_letter_code
_entity_poly.pdbx_strand_id
1 'polypeptide(L)'
;MKKKVCAVLLGTALTCHVPLVYGAVQDYQAVTEADKEDNKIFQAFSTEDGSGNSVNVAAIQDTVYVAAKNAGIYSKPGESSEKMGDVALGDTLERSAVCDNGWSKVSCEVNESKVIGYIQNQMLSDTDQIQPADKDVEVKSDATVLDYPSRKDGEEVGEVLQLDEVKQTGTVNGVWSRITYQND
;
A
#
# COMPACT_ATOMS: atom_id res chain seq x y z
N MET A 1 3.42 -1.86 -22.58
CA MET A 1 2.82 -1.95 -21.23
C MET A 1 3.06 -0.60 -20.55
N LYS A 2 1.99 0.10 -20.15
CA LYS A 2 2.13 1.43 -19.49
C LYS A 2 2.58 1.19 -18.06
N LYS A 3 3.82 1.52 -17.71
CA LYS A 3 4.29 1.49 -16.32
C LYS A 3 3.79 2.76 -15.61
N LYS A 4 3.14 2.60 -14.47
CA LYS A 4 2.81 3.72 -13.57
C LYS A 4 4.04 4.01 -12.73
N VAL A 5 4.53 5.25 -12.76
CA VAL A 5 5.76 5.66 -12.09
C VAL A 5 5.53 6.91 -11.26
N CYS A 6 6.19 7.04 -10.12
CA CYS A 6 6.14 8.24 -9.27
C CYS A 6 7.34 9.14 -9.57
N ALA A 7 7.10 10.42 -9.86
CA ALA A 7 8.13 11.41 -10.14
C ALA A 7 8.22 12.49 -9.07
N VAL A 8 9.41 13.07 -8.92
CA VAL A 8 9.69 14.22 -8.06
C VAL A 8 9.64 15.51 -8.86
N LEU A 9 8.76 16.43 -8.50
CA LEU A 9 8.88 17.83 -8.88
C LEU A 9 9.43 18.63 -7.69
N LEU A 10 10.67 19.10 -7.79
CA LEU A 10 11.28 20.01 -6.84
C LEU A 10 10.67 21.41 -6.99
N GLY A 11 9.62 21.70 -6.24
CA GLY A 11 9.19 23.08 -5.98
C GLY A 11 9.96 23.62 -4.78
N THR A 12 10.45 24.84 -4.88
CA THR A 12 11.25 25.58 -3.91
C THR A 12 10.71 25.49 -2.47
N ALA A 13 11.63 25.29 -1.55
CA ALA A 13 11.47 25.15 -0.12
C ALA A 13 10.45 26.11 0.50
N LEU A 14 9.42 25.57 1.10
CA LEU A 14 8.78 26.12 2.27
C LEU A 14 9.04 25.13 3.41
N THR A 15 9.90 25.50 4.34
CA THR A 15 10.22 24.72 5.54
C THR A 15 9.01 24.72 6.46
N CYS A 16 8.11 23.79 6.26
CA CYS A 16 7.18 23.36 7.28
C CYS A 16 7.68 22.04 7.85
N HIS A 17 8.26 22.09 9.04
CA HIS A 17 8.50 20.92 9.86
C HIS A 17 7.13 20.39 10.30
N VAL A 18 6.56 19.50 9.51
CA VAL A 18 5.49 18.63 9.98
C VAL A 18 6.20 17.35 10.43
N PRO A 19 6.07 16.96 11.71
CA PRO A 19 6.62 15.68 12.13
C PRO A 19 5.95 14.60 11.29
N LEU A 20 6.76 13.69 10.75
CA LEU A 20 6.29 12.44 10.17
C LEU A 20 5.45 11.75 11.25
N VAL A 21 4.14 11.90 11.17
CA VAL A 21 3.25 10.99 11.85
C VAL A 21 3.28 9.74 10.97
N TYR A 22 4.20 8.84 11.27
CA TYR A 22 3.98 7.44 11.00
C TYR A 22 2.60 7.18 11.57
N GLY A 23 1.63 6.90 10.69
CA GLY A 23 0.31 6.47 11.11
C GLY A 23 0.55 5.37 12.12
N ALA A 24 0.21 5.65 13.38
CA ALA A 24 0.29 4.67 14.42
C ALA A 24 -0.49 3.47 13.91
N VAL A 25 0.24 2.38 13.67
CA VAL A 25 -0.38 1.06 13.66
C VAL A 25 -1.15 1.04 14.98
N GLN A 26 -2.47 1.18 14.91
CA GLN A 26 -3.27 0.98 16.11
C GLN A 26 -2.91 -0.42 16.56
N ASP A 27 -2.31 -0.51 17.75
CA ASP A 27 -2.12 -1.76 18.44
C ASP A 27 -3.46 -2.50 18.41
N TYR A 28 -3.58 -3.47 17.50
CA TYR A 28 -4.63 -4.47 17.62
C TYR A 28 -4.29 -5.29 18.84
N GLN A 29 -4.69 -4.76 20.00
CA GLN A 29 -4.63 -5.50 21.24
C GLN A 29 -5.48 -6.75 21.03
N ALA A 30 -4.90 -7.89 21.32
CA ALA A 30 -5.64 -9.14 21.38
C ALA A 30 -6.97 -8.88 22.11
N VAL A 31 -8.09 -9.18 21.45
CA VAL A 31 -9.43 -9.04 22.03
C VAL A 31 -9.43 -9.85 23.31
N THR A 32 -9.35 -9.18 24.46
CA THR A 32 -9.40 -9.82 25.75
C THR A 32 -10.84 -10.23 26.05
N GLU A 33 -11.03 -11.22 26.93
CA GLU A 33 -12.36 -11.73 27.29
C GLU A 33 -13.34 -10.68 27.85
N ALA A 34 -12.89 -9.45 28.10
CA ALA A 34 -13.71 -8.35 28.61
C ALA A 34 -14.62 -7.68 27.57
N ASP A 35 -14.37 -7.88 26.25
CA ASP A 35 -15.16 -7.27 25.17
C ASP A 35 -16.38 -8.11 24.77
N LYS A 36 -16.77 -9.09 25.58
CA LYS A 36 -17.86 -10.02 25.28
C LYS A 36 -19.27 -9.49 25.51
N GLU A 37 -19.46 -8.24 25.94
CA GLU A 37 -20.81 -7.72 26.30
C GLU A 37 -21.55 -7.01 25.15
N ASP A 38 -20.92 -6.64 24.05
CA ASP A 38 -21.63 -6.20 22.84
C ASP A 38 -21.70 -7.34 21.80
N ASN A 39 -22.53 -8.28 22.12
CA ASN A 39 -22.89 -9.50 21.45
C ASN A 39 -23.19 -9.35 19.96
N LYS A 40 -22.15 -9.31 19.10
CA LYS A 40 -22.20 -9.77 17.72
C LYS A 40 -21.09 -10.78 17.51
N ILE A 41 -21.46 -12.02 17.66
CA ILE A 41 -20.84 -13.31 17.36
C ILE A 41 -19.67 -13.17 16.38
N PHE A 42 -18.48 -12.83 16.88
CA PHE A 42 -17.25 -13.12 16.18
C PHE A 42 -17.01 -14.61 16.33
N GLN A 43 -17.42 -15.40 15.35
CA GLN A 43 -16.91 -16.75 15.24
C GLN A 43 -15.43 -16.62 14.94
N ALA A 44 -14.60 -16.81 15.94
CA ALA A 44 -13.17 -16.94 15.75
C ALA A 44 -12.92 -18.22 14.94
N PHE A 45 -12.55 -18.03 13.69
CA PHE A 45 -12.05 -19.13 12.88
C PHE A 45 -10.55 -19.23 13.13
N SER A 46 -10.00 -20.42 13.08
CA SER A 46 -8.55 -20.61 13.05
C SER A 46 -8.12 -21.02 11.64
N THR A 47 -6.93 -20.62 11.27
CA THR A 47 -6.22 -21.07 10.08
C THR A 47 -4.80 -21.49 10.48
N GLU A 48 -4.07 -22.09 9.57
CA GLU A 48 -2.65 -22.39 9.78
C GLU A 48 -1.80 -21.35 9.05
N ASP A 49 -0.71 -20.93 9.68
CA ASP A 49 0.34 -20.16 9.02
C ASP A 49 1.16 -21.03 8.04
N GLY A 50 2.13 -20.42 7.35
CA GLY A 50 3.01 -21.14 6.43
C GLY A 50 3.91 -22.19 7.09
N SER A 51 4.02 -22.18 8.42
CA SER A 51 4.81 -23.13 9.22
C SER A 51 3.94 -24.19 9.90
N GLY A 52 2.61 -24.14 9.73
CA GLY A 52 1.66 -25.08 10.32
C GLY A 52 1.20 -24.72 11.74
N ASN A 53 1.50 -23.52 12.24
CA ASN A 53 0.99 -23.04 13.52
C ASN A 53 -0.44 -22.56 13.37
N SER A 54 -1.27 -22.79 14.39
CA SER A 54 -2.64 -22.28 14.43
C SER A 54 -2.63 -20.75 14.65
N VAL A 55 -3.39 -20.04 13.85
CA VAL A 55 -3.57 -18.58 13.87
C VAL A 55 -5.05 -18.27 14.03
N ASN A 56 -5.42 -17.43 15.00
CA ASN A 56 -6.80 -17.00 15.18
C ASN A 56 -7.16 -15.92 14.17
N VAL A 57 -8.38 -15.97 13.65
CA VAL A 57 -8.86 -15.11 12.57
C VAL A 57 -10.16 -14.43 13.01
N ALA A 58 -10.18 -13.11 13.03
CA ALA A 58 -11.36 -12.29 13.23
C ALA A 58 -11.90 -11.81 11.88
N ALA A 59 -13.17 -12.06 11.60
CA ALA A 59 -13.81 -11.57 10.38
C ALA A 59 -14.00 -10.04 10.46
N ILE A 60 -13.67 -9.37 9.37
CA ILE A 60 -13.89 -7.92 9.15
C ILE A 60 -14.28 -7.72 7.69
N GLN A 61 -14.87 -6.60 7.36
CA GLN A 61 -15.13 -6.25 5.96
C GLN A 61 -14.91 -4.75 5.78
N ASP A 62 -13.77 -4.42 5.20
CA ASP A 62 -13.40 -3.04 4.89
C ASP A 62 -12.47 -3.00 3.68
N THR A 63 -12.21 -1.76 3.22
CA THR A 63 -11.27 -1.47 2.15
C THR A 63 -10.00 -0.91 2.76
N VAL A 64 -8.85 -1.45 2.36
CA VAL A 64 -7.52 -0.97 2.78
C VAL A 64 -6.65 -0.70 1.56
N TYR A 65 -5.59 0.07 1.77
CA TYR A 65 -4.67 0.50 0.72
C TYR A 65 -3.25 0.04 1.03
N VAL A 66 -2.52 -0.34 -0.01
CA VAL A 66 -1.10 -0.69 0.14
C VAL A 66 -0.29 0.58 0.40
N ALA A 67 0.45 0.61 1.49
CA ALA A 67 1.30 1.73 1.90
C ALA A 67 2.79 1.50 1.63
N ALA A 68 3.17 0.32 1.17
CA ALA A 68 4.55 -0.07 0.89
C ALA A 68 4.89 -0.01 -0.61
N LYS A 69 6.19 0.09 -0.94
CA LYS A 69 6.69 0.05 -2.33
C LYS A 69 6.21 -1.22 -3.06
N ASN A 70 6.41 -2.37 -2.42
CA ASN A 70 5.92 -3.67 -2.86
C ASN A 70 5.53 -4.49 -1.64
N ALA A 71 4.41 -5.19 -1.71
CA ALA A 71 3.95 -6.08 -0.67
C ALA A 71 3.52 -7.42 -1.26
N GLY A 72 4.02 -8.52 -0.70
CA GLY A 72 3.68 -9.87 -1.15
C GLY A 72 2.30 -10.29 -0.68
N ILE A 73 1.55 -10.93 -1.56
CA ILE A 73 0.34 -11.67 -1.23
C ILE A 73 0.69 -13.15 -1.12
N TYR A 74 0.29 -13.79 -0.04
CA TYR A 74 0.67 -15.17 0.29
C TYR A 74 -0.56 -16.06 0.46
N SER A 75 -0.39 -17.37 0.23
CA SER A 75 -1.49 -18.35 0.33
C SER A 75 -1.96 -18.62 1.76
N LYS A 76 -1.10 -18.40 2.76
CA LYS A 76 -1.37 -18.49 4.20
C LYS A 76 -0.76 -17.30 4.94
N PRO A 77 -1.18 -16.98 6.19
CA PRO A 77 -0.68 -15.84 6.95
C PRO A 77 0.76 -16.07 7.48
N GLY A 78 1.73 -16.07 6.57
CA GLY A 78 3.16 -16.27 6.88
C GLY A 78 4.01 -16.28 5.61
N GLU A 79 5.21 -15.67 5.67
CA GLU A 79 6.14 -15.57 4.53
C GLU A 79 6.72 -16.93 4.09
N SER A 80 6.62 -17.95 4.93
CA SER A 80 7.02 -19.32 4.60
C SER A 80 6.02 -20.05 3.69
N SER A 81 4.86 -19.44 3.43
CA SER A 81 3.87 -19.97 2.51
C SER A 81 4.15 -19.51 1.06
N GLU A 82 3.41 -20.08 0.12
CA GLU A 82 3.53 -19.74 -1.30
C GLU A 82 3.15 -18.27 -1.53
N LYS A 83 4.03 -17.52 -2.20
CA LYS A 83 3.77 -16.17 -2.66
C LYS A 83 2.95 -16.21 -3.94
N MET A 84 1.77 -15.61 -3.91
CA MET A 84 0.80 -15.60 -5.01
C MET A 84 0.98 -14.39 -5.95
N GLY A 85 1.69 -13.36 -5.50
CA GLY A 85 1.97 -12.16 -6.28
C GLY A 85 2.38 -10.97 -5.43
N ASP A 86 2.50 -9.82 -6.08
CA ASP A 86 2.86 -8.55 -5.45
C ASP A 86 1.81 -7.49 -5.74
N VAL A 87 1.60 -6.63 -4.76
CA VAL A 87 0.83 -5.38 -4.86
C VAL A 87 1.72 -4.20 -4.47
N ALA A 88 1.37 -3.01 -4.96
CA ALA A 88 2.20 -1.82 -4.84
C ALA A 88 1.46 -0.66 -4.16
N LEU A 89 2.20 0.38 -3.80
CA LEU A 89 1.66 1.61 -3.19
C LEU A 89 0.41 2.12 -3.91
N GLY A 90 -0.67 2.30 -3.15
CA GLY A 90 -1.95 2.81 -3.61
C GLY A 90 -2.87 1.76 -4.22
N ASP A 91 -2.44 0.48 -4.30
CA ASP A 91 -3.37 -0.58 -4.66
C ASP A 91 -4.45 -0.74 -3.59
N THR A 92 -5.68 -0.90 -4.05
CA THR A 92 -6.86 -1.07 -3.19
C THR A 92 -7.15 -2.54 -2.98
N LEU A 93 -7.33 -2.93 -1.72
CA LEU A 93 -7.59 -4.32 -1.34
C LEU A 93 -8.90 -4.39 -0.52
N GLU A 94 -9.69 -5.42 -0.75
CA GLU A 94 -10.83 -5.76 0.10
C GLU A 94 -10.38 -6.70 1.21
N ARG A 95 -10.36 -6.22 2.46
CA ARG A 95 -9.97 -7.00 3.62
C ARG A 95 -11.18 -7.74 4.18
N SER A 96 -11.06 -9.04 4.35
CA SER A 96 -12.14 -9.91 4.85
C SER A 96 -11.87 -10.49 6.23
N ALA A 97 -10.64 -10.44 6.70
CA ALA A 97 -10.28 -10.89 8.04
C ALA A 97 -8.94 -10.33 8.51
N VAL A 98 -8.74 -10.31 9.82
CA VAL A 98 -7.48 -10.00 10.49
C VAL A 98 -7.04 -11.21 11.30
N CYS A 99 -5.74 -11.53 11.25
CA CYS A 99 -5.12 -12.61 11.98
C CYS A 99 -4.34 -12.06 13.19
N ASP A 100 -4.33 -12.82 14.30
CA ASP A 100 -3.63 -12.44 15.54
C ASP A 100 -2.10 -12.44 15.42
N ASN A 101 -1.55 -12.98 14.34
CA ASN A 101 -0.13 -12.96 14.02
C ASN A 101 0.31 -11.77 13.14
N GLY A 102 -0.52 -10.73 12.99
CA GLY A 102 -0.18 -9.52 12.24
C GLY A 102 -0.41 -9.60 10.73
N TRP A 103 -1.23 -10.53 10.26
CA TRP A 103 -1.63 -10.68 8.87
C TRP A 103 -3.10 -10.36 8.65
N SER A 104 -3.46 -9.96 7.44
CA SER A 104 -4.83 -9.78 6.99
C SER A 104 -5.14 -10.65 5.79
N LYS A 105 -6.35 -11.20 5.75
CA LYS A 105 -6.88 -11.88 4.56
C LYS A 105 -7.53 -10.85 3.65
N VAL A 106 -7.05 -10.79 2.41
CA VAL A 106 -7.47 -9.79 1.43
C VAL A 106 -7.84 -10.42 0.10
N SER A 107 -8.63 -9.69 -0.68
CA SER A 107 -8.92 -9.96 -2.08
C SER A 107 -8.43 -8.77 -2.91
N CYS A 108 -7.67 -9.03 -3.96
CA CYS A 108 -7.11 -8.03 -4.85
C CYS A 108 -6.98 -8.55 -6.28
N GLU A 109 -6.55 -7.69 -7.19
CA GLU A 109 -6.16 -8.08 -8.55
C GLU A 109 -4.64 -8.14 -8.65
N VAL A 110 -4.12 -9.28 -9.10
CA VAL A 110 -2.71 -9.48 -9.42
C VAL A 110 -2.64 -9.97 -10.86
N ASN A 111 -1.93 -9.23 -11.73
CA ASN A 111 -1.81 -9.56 -13.16
C ASN A 111 -3.18 -9.83 -13.84
N GLU A 112 -4.15 -8.95 -13.61
CA GLU A 112 -5.51 -9.03 -14.16
C GLU A 112 -6.34 -10.23 -13.66
N SER A 113 -5.87 -10.92 -12.63
CA SER A 113 -6.56 -12.04 -12.02
C SER A 113 -6.93 -11.73 -10.57
N LYS A 114 -8.16 -12.06 -10.19
CA LYS A 114 -8.59 -11.93 -8.79
C LYS A 114 -7.88 -12.98 -7.93
N VAL A 115 -7.17 -12.51 -6.91
CA VAL A 115 -6.44 -13.32 -5.95
C VAL A 115 -7.02 -13.10 -4.56
N ILE A 116 -7.17 -14.17 -3.78
CA ILE A 116 -7.50 -14.12 -2.36
C ILE A 116 -6.31 -14.70 -1.61
N GLY A 117 -5.71 -13.92 -0.73
CA GLY A 117 -4.51 -14.33 -0.01
C GLY A 117 -4.32 -13.53 1.27
N TYR A 118 -3.11 -13.56 1.79
CA TYR A 118 -2.75 -12.89 3.05
C TYR A 118 -1.61 -11.90 2.81
N ILE A 119 -1.69 -10.76 3.49
CA ILE A 119 -0.71 -9.69 3.47
C ILE A 119 -0.38 -9.27 4.91
N GLN A 120 0.84 -8.80 5.16
CA GLN A 120 1.22 -8.25 6.46
C GLN A 120 0.49 -6.93 6.73
N ASN A 121 -0.05 -6.76 7.95
CA ASN A 121 -0.78 -5.55 8.34
C ASN A 121 0.07 -4.28 8.24
N GLN A 122 1.37 -4.39 8.53
CA GLN A 122 2.30 -3.26 8.42
C GLN A 122 2.48 -2.70 7.01
N MET A 123 2.04 -3.43 5.97
CA MET A 123 2.07 -2.98 4.58
C MET A 123 0.78 -2.25 4.17
N LEU A 124 -0.20 -2.16 5.08
CA LEU A 124 -1.52 -1.62 4.82
C LEU A 124 -1.74 -0.26 5.49
N SER A 125 -2.66 0.51 4.93
CA SER A 125 -3.19 1.74 5.49
C SER A 125 -4.71 1.77 5.31
N ASP A 126 -5.43 2.33 6.28
CA ASP A 126 -6.87 2.55 6.18
C ASP A 126 -7.22 3.78 5.31
N THR A 127 -6.20 4.54 4.88
CA THR A 127 -6.37 5.71 4.01
C THR A 127 -5.53 5.58 2.76
N ASP A 128 -6.11 5.99 1.61
CA ASP A 128 -5.36 6.07 0.36
C ASP A 128 -4.21 7.08 0.49
N GLN A 129 -3.00 6.60 0.24
CA GLN A 129 -1.80 7.43 0.26
C GLN A 129 -1.66 8.29 -1.00
N ILE A 130 -2.45 8.01 -2.03
CA ILE A 130 -2.42 8.69 -3.31
C ILE A 130 -3.66 9.56 -3.46
N GLN A 131 -3.48 10.89 -3.42
CA GLN A 131 -4.53 11.82 -3.83
C GLN A 131 -4.65 11.76 -5.36
N PRO A 132 -5.77 11.31 -5.93
CA PRO A 132 -5.91 11.17 -7.37
C PRO A 132 -5.88 12.53 -8.07
N ALA A 133 -5.28 12.57 -9.26
CA ALA A 133 -5.28 13.70 -10.17
C ALA A 133 -5.39 13.17 -11.61
N ASP A 134 -5.90 14.01 -12.50
CA ASP A 134 -6.00 13.71 -13.93
C ASP A 134 -5.81 15.01 -14.71
N LYS A 135 -4.55 15.43 -14.85
CA LYS A 135 -4.22 16.68 -15.55
C LYS A 135 -2.85 16.59 -16.23
N ASP A 136 -2.72 17.29 -17.33
CA ASP A 136 -1.44 17.52 -17.98
C ASP A 136 -0.71 18.64 -17.26
N VAL A 137 0.57 18.47 -16.99
CA VAL A 137 1.42 19.42 -16.28
C VAL A 137 2.74 19.59 -17.01
N GLU A 138 3.21 20.85 -17.08
CA GLU A 138 4.51 21.18 -17.60
C GLU A 138 5.57 21.05 -16.50
N VAL A 139 6.67 20.37 -16.80
CA VAL A 139 7.82 20.19 -15.90
C VAL A 139 8.57 21.52 -15.77
N LYS A 140 8.72 22.01 -14.55
CA LYS A 140 9.33 23.31 -14.27
C LYS A 140 10.88 23.29 -14.23
N SER A 141 11.45 22.13 -13.96
CA SER A 141 12.90 21.89 -13.95
C SER A 141 13.14 20.40 -14.16
N ASP A 142 14.31 20.06 -14.65
CA ASP A 142 14.73 18.67 -14.80
C ASP A 142 14.55 17.91 -13.50
N ALA A 143 14.03 16.69 -13.58
CA ALA A 143 13.74 15.87 -12.42
C ALA A 143 13.90 14.38 -12.71
N THR A 144 14.48 13.68 -11.75
CA THR A 144 14.57 12.22 -11.76
C THR A 144 13.21 11.59 -11.49
N VAL A 145 12.87 10.59 -12.28
CA VAL A 145 11.67 9.76 -12.11
C VAL A 145 12.04 8.52 -11.31
N LEU A 146 11.35 8.34 -10.18
CA LEU A 146 11.54 7.18 -9.30
C LEU A 146 10.33 6.25 -9.38
N ASP A 147 10.54 4.97 -9.16
CA ASP A 147 9.48 3.95 -9.11
C ASP A 147 8.67 3.99 -7.80
N TYR A 148 9.18 4.70 -6.76
CA TYR A 148 8.53 4.85 -5.46
C TYR A 148 8.80 6.25 -4.90
N PRO A 149 7.85 6.90 -4.20
CA PRO A 149 7.98 8.27 -3.70
C PRO A 149 8.88 8.38 -2.46
N SER A 150 10.11 7.92 -2.58
CA SER A 150 11.14 7.96 -1.54
C SER A 150 12.51 8.11 -2.18
N ARG A 151 13.30 9.11 -1.74
CA ARG A 151 14.68 9.27 -2.20
C ARG A 151 15.60 8.16 -1.70
N LYS A 152 15.22 7.48 -0.62
CA LYS A 152 16.01 6.40 -0.02
C LYS A 152 15.69 5.06 -0.65
N ASP A 153 14.39 4.80 -0.89
CA ASP A 153 13.88 3.47 -1.24
C ASP A 153 13.40 3.39 -2.70
N GLY A 154 13.28 4.55 -3.38
CA GLY A 154 12.95 4.63 -4.80
C GLY A 154 14.17 4.37 -5.68
N GLU A 155 13.96 3.61 -6.74
CA GLU A 155 14.95 3.38 -7.80
C GLU A 155 14.68 4.33 -8.96
N GLU A 156 15.76 4.86 -9.56
CA GLU A 156 15.64 5.69 -10.74
C GLU A 156 15.17 4.85 -11.94
N VAL A 157 14.11 5.32 -12.60
CA VAL A 157 13.52 4.66 -13.76
C VAL A 157 13.52 5.56 -14.98
N GLY A 158 13.96 6.82 -14.84
CA GLY A 158 14.11 7.77 -15.92
C GLY A 158 14.26 9.21 -15.45
N GLU A 159 14.16 10.13 -16.39
CA GLU A 159 14.28 11.58 -16.19
C GLU A 159 13.19 12.29 -17.00
N VAL A 160 12.72 13.42 -16.50
CA VAL A 160 11.90 14.38 -17.23
C VAL A 160 12.61 15.72 -17.26
N LEU A 161 12.58 16.39 -18.41
CA LEU A 161 13.28 17.66 -18.63
C LEU A 161 12.34 18.84 -18.42
N GLN A 162 12.94 20.01 -18.18
CA GLN A 162 12.19 21.26 -18.13
C GLN A 162 11.41 21.47 -19.42
N LEU A 163 10.15 21.88 -19.29
CA LEU A 163 9.15 22.10 -20.35
C LEU A 163 8.54 20.82 -20.94
N ASP A 164 8.95 19.64 -20.50
CA ASP A 164 8.21 18.41 -20.86
C ASP A 164 6.76 18.48 -20.36
N GLU A 165 5.84 17.95 -21.17
CA GLU A 165 4.45 17.76 -20.78
C GLU A 165 4.26 16.31 -20.29
N VAL A 166 3.78 16.16 -19.05
CA VAL A 166 3.53 14.85 -18.46
C VAL A 166 2.11 14.79 -17.88
N LYS A 167 1.52 13.59 -17.89
CA LYS A 167 0.22 13.34 -17.28
C LYS A 167 0.38 13.08 -15.79
N GLN A 168 -0.07 14.01 -14.93
CA GLN A 168 -0.14 13.78 -13.50
C GLN A 168 -1.39 12.95 -13.16
N THR A 169 -1.21 11.79 -12.53
CA THR A 169 -2.28 10.85 -12.15
C THR A 169 -2.54 10.82 -10.65
N GLY A 170 -1.74 11.55 -9.87
CA GLY A 170 -1.93 11.66 -8.43
C GLY A 170 -0.81 12.44 -7.75
N THR A 171 -0.99 12.67 -6.45
CA THR A 171 0.06 13.18 -5.57
C THR A 171 0.17 12.30 -4.33
N VAL A 172 1.38 12.17 -3.78
CA VAL A 172 1.64 11.43 -2.54
C VAL A 172 2.22 12.40 -1.53
N ASN A 173 1.58 12.50 -0.36
CA ASN A 173 1.98 13.39 0.75
C ASN A 173 2.14 14.86 0.34
N GLY A 174 1.48 15.32 -0.72
CA GLY A 174 1.57 16.69 -1.24
C GLY A 174 2.95 17.12 -1.75
N VAL A 175 3.90 16.20 -1.83
CA VAL A 175 5.31 16.45 -2.20
C VAL A 175 5.66 15.74 -3.52
N TRP A 176 5.15 14.54 -3.72
CA TRP A 176 5.44 13.71 -4.88
C TRP A 176 4.30 13.75 -5.88
N SER A 177 4.62 13.85 -7.16
CA SER A 177 3.66 13.71 -8.25
C SER A 177 3.78 12.32 -8.87
N ARG A 178 2.67 11.58 -8.90
CA ARG A 178 2.58 10.36 -9.69
C ARG A 178 2.26 10.75 -11.12
N ILE A 179 3.10 10.34 -12.05
CA ILE A 179 2.94 10.66 -13.47
C ILE A 179 2.86 9.39 -14.32
N THR A 180 2.26 9.53 -15.50
CA THR A 180 2.47 8.55 -16.57
C THR A 180 3.66 9.02 -17.39
N TYR A 181 4.65 8.16 -17.54
CA TYR A 181 5.89 8.42 -18.22
C TYR A 181 6.11 7.37 -19.32
N GLN A 182 6.54 7.81 -20.48
CA GLN A 182 6.96 6.94 -21.58
C GLN A 182 8.46 7.14 -21.77
N ASN A 183 9.22 6.06 -21.64
CA ASN A 183 10.60 6.02 -22.13
C ASN A 183 10.55 5.75 -23.63
N ASP A 184 11.16 6.63 -24.42
CA ASP A 184 11.45 6.42 -25.83
C ASP A 184 12.54 5.36 -26.02
#